data_69cd92b868b5145d705d20b1017354d9
#
_entry.id   69cd92b868b5145d705d20b1017354d9
#
_cell.length_a   1.000
_cell.length_b   1.000
_cell.length_c   1.000
_cell.angle_alpha   90.00
_cell.angle_beta   90.00
_cell.angle_gamma   90.00
#
_symmetry.space_group_name_H-M   'P 1'
#
loop_
_entity.id
_entity.type
_entity.pdbx_description
1 polymer ?
#
loop_
_entity_poly.entity_id
_entity_poly.type
_entity_poly.pdbx_seq_one_letter_code
_entity_poly.pdbx_strand_id
1 'polypeptide(L)'
;MDWQKKVSLWWAKNFRPLVVALLVGCGVHYTIYANQLGNFDAVHIGALYTADGWPEHLYWETQQGRWALRLVDMLRGGINQPALSALLMLFLYALAGVLLTDLFAVRSRVAKYLIPLTLVCAPYVAEVETYHYCSVSYALSFLLAVLAVRSAVCGVRFVWLMGTVCLAFALGMYQANLGTAAGLCVMLLLLAVLRRPGEWQAIGLTALRMVLMGGSGVALYMLILKLFLRLYDVGLSGINGINTVGMGTLRNLPLGLKNAYFDFYAYFFTHGIAQNHYGQIAGYLLLFVLAALAGLRWLVVLHDRKAAAAAVVLVALLPAAANVTDVINTGATVALRMAGSLAIVVPFAIAVIDAAPALTERAFSWGMALCTAFCAVLLRGFAVQVNNDAAVMLKQKTTVVNLANRLCTRLEENADYQNGAEVVILGEPKRGAYPEESPLKPMAGKLAQFGPLSFDPTFNAHGWYVLVWDELGVQLNECADETVRAISNSDAFKAMPNYPADGCIQTIDGVVTLKVADFPF
;
A
#
# COMPACT_ATOMS: atom_id res chain seq x y z
N MET A 1 -33.53 12.29 15.65
CA MET A 1 -33.49 10.88 15.20
C MET A 1 -32.38 10.19 15.96
N ASP A 2 -32.71 9.13 16.65
CA ASP A 2 -31.80 8.32 17.47
C ASP A 2 -30.61 7.84 16.62
N TRP A 3 -29.43 7.84 17.20
CA TRP A 3 -28.21 7.43 16.49
C TRP A 3 -28.28 5.99 15.99
N GLN A 4 -28.87 5.10 16.78
CA GLN A 4 -29.10 3.71 16.37
C GLN A 4 -29.91 3.62 15.08
N LYS A 5 -30.97 4.42 14.94
CA LYS A 5 -31.79 4.49 13.73
C LYS A 5 -31.00 5.01 12.53
N LYS A 6 -30.11 6.01 12.74
CA LYS A 6 -29.23 6.51 11.67
C LYS A 6 -28.25 5.44 11.18
N VAL A 7 -27.62 4.72 12.10
CA VAL A 7 -26.69 3.62 11.78
C VAL A 7 -27.41 2.49 11.07
N SER A 8 -28.59 2.07 11.55
CA SER A 8 -29.39 1.03 10.93
C SER A 8 -29.80 1.37 9.50
N LEU A 9 -30.24 2.61 9.27
CA LEU A 9 -30.60 3.10 7.93
C LEU A 9 -29.38 3.16 7.00
N TRP A 10 -28.24 3.63 7.52
CA TRP A 10 -27.00 3.66 6.75
C TRP A 10 -26.59 2.25 6.35
N TRP A 11 -26.66 1.31 7.29
CA TRP A 11 -26.31 -0.10 7.05
C TRP A 11 -27.24 -0.74 6.02
N ALA A 12 -28.55 -0.58 6.17
CA ALA A 12 -29.52 -1.11 5.23
C ALA A 12 -29.30 -0.58 3.79
N LYS A 13 -28.91 0.69 3.66
CA LYS A 13 -28.62 1.32 2.36
C LYS A 13 -27.32 0.78 1.72
N ASN A 14 -26.28 0.50 2.52
CA ASN A 14 -24.93 0.31 2.07
C ASN A 14 -24.46 -1.17 2.15
N PHE A 15 -25.23 -2.05 2.80
CA PHE A 15 -24.88 -3.45 3.01
C PHE A 15 -24.62 -4.21 1.71
N ARG A 16 -25.53 -4.08 0.73
CA ARG A 16 -25.36 -4.80 -0.55
C ARG A 16 -24.12 -4.39 -1.33
N PRO A 17 -23.82 -3.09 -1.56
CA PRO A 17 -22.56 -2.68 -2.18
C PRO A 17 -21.32 -3.15 -1.42
N LEU A 18 -21.35 -3.13 -0.08
CA LEU A 18 -20.27 -3.63 0.76
C LEU A 18 -20.00 -5.11 0.54
N VAL A 19 -21.07 -5.94 0.62
CA VAL A 19 -20.95 -7.40 0.45
C VAL A 19 -20.48 -7.74 -0.97
N VAL A 20 -21.02 -7.09 -2.00
CA VAL A 20 -20.60 -7.34 -3.39
C VAL A 20 -19.12 -6.96 -3.58
N ALA A 21 -18.68 -5.83 -3.07
CA ALA A 21 -17.29 -5.42 -3.16
C ALA A 21 -16.37 -6.40 -2.42
N LEU A 22 -16.76 -6.84 -1.23
CA LEU A 22 -15.99 -7.83 -0.45
C LEU A 22 -15.89 -9.18 -1.20
N LEU A 23 -17.00 -9.71 -1.70
CA LEU A 23 -17.00 -11.00 -2.40
C LEU A 23 -16.17 -10.96 -3.69
N VAL A 24 -16.30 -9.87 -4.48
CA VAL A 24 -15.51 -9.72 -5.70
C VAL A 24 -14.04 -9.52 -5.35
N GLY A 25 -13.72 -8.70 -4.33
CA GLY A 25 -12.37 -8.53 -3.82
C GLY A 25 -11.77 -9.86 -3.38
N CYS A 26 -12.47 -10.65 -2.58
CA CYS A 26 -12.03 -12.00 -2.20
C CYS A 26 -11.73 -12.88 -3.41
N GLY A 27 -12.55 -12.81 -4.47
CA GLY A 27 -12.31 -13.57 -5.71
C GLY A 27 -11.06 -13.09 -6.46
N VAL A 28 -10.84 -11.77 -6.56
CA VAL A 28 -9.68 -11.19 -7.26
C VAL A 28 -8.38 -11.50 -6.53
N HIS A 29 -8.36 -11.45 -5.21
CA HIS A 29 -7.18 -11.62 -4.37
C HIS A 29 -6.97 -13.08 -3.90
N TYR A 30 -7.87 -13.99 -4.27
CA TYR A 30 -7.88 -15.38 -3.80
C TYR A 30 -6.53 -16.08 -3.89
N THR A 31 -5.84 -15.95 -5.02
CA THR A 31 -4.57 -16.63 -5.26
C THR A 31 -3.48 -16.20 -4.27
N ILE A 32 -3.49 -14.93 -3.85
CA ILE A 32 -2.49 -14.39 -2.91
C ILE A 32 -2.71 -15.01 -1.53
N TYR A 33 -3.89 -14.81 -0.92
CA TYR A 33 -4.09 -15.25 0.46
C TYR A 33 -4.25 -16.77 0.61
N ALA A 34 -4.81 -17.46 -0.39
CA ALA A 34 -4.96 -18.91 -0.33
C ALA A 34 -3.61 -19.64 -0.42
N ASN A 35 -2.61 -19.05 -1.08
CA ASN A 35 -1.25 -19.60 -1.17
C ASN A 35 -0.27 -18.90 -0.22
N GLN A 36 -0.75 -18.03 0.66
CA GLN A 36 0.07 -17.30 1.63
C GLN A 36 1.28 -16.62 0.96
N LEU A 37 1.01 -15.85 -0.12
CA LEU A 37 2.05 -15.20 -0.90
C LEU A 37 2.45 -13.89 -0.24
N GLY A 38 3.54 -13.92 0.52
CA GLY A 38 4.17 -12.76 1.13
C GLY A 38 5.32 -12.22 0.30
N ASN A 39 5.63 -10.94 0.45
CA ASN A 39 6.84 -10.36 -0.08
C ASN A 39 8.06 -10.69 0.81
N PHE A 40 9.25 -10.19 0.44
CA PHE A 40 10.49 -10.43 1.19
C PHE A 40 10.42 -9.93 2.65
N ASP A 41 9.74 -8.82 2.95
CA ASP A 41 9.56 -8.35 4.33
C ASP A 41 8.69 -9.33 5.14
N ALA A 42 7.64 -9.89 4.51
CA ALA A 42 6.81 -10.89 5.15
C ALA A 42 7.55 -12.21 5.38
N VAL A 43 8.44 -12.61 4.46
CA VAL A 43 9.32 -13.76 4.64
C VAL A 43 10.29 -13.52 5.80
N HIS A 44 10.93 -12.34 5.85
CA HIS A 44 11.88 -11.98 6.89
C HIS A 44 11.24 -11.93 8.30
N ILE A 45 10.00 -11.46 8.40
CA ILE A 45 9.28 -11.37 9.68
C ILE A 45 8.73 -12.74 10.10
N GLY A 46 8.33 -13.57 9.12
CA GLY A 46 7.81 -14.92 9.35
C GLY A 46 6.40 -15.00 9.88
N ALA A 47 5.97 -16.25 10.13
CA ALA A 47 4.65 -16.55 10.67
C ALA A 47 4.55 -16.23 12.16
N LEU A 48 5.61 -16.46 12.92
CA LEU A 48 5.70 -16.14 14.33
C LEU A 48 6.17 -14.70 14.51
N TYR A 49 5.20 -13.82 14.64
CA TYR A 49 5.42 -12.38 14.73
C TYR A 49 5.74 -11.92 16.16
N THR A 50 5.83 -12.86 17.09
CA THR A 50 5.96 -12.52 18.47
C THR A 50 7.18 -13.01 19.12
N ALA A 51 7.03 -13.02 20.24
CA ALA A 51 7.67 -13.59 21.37
C ALA A 51 8.93 -12.77 21.70
N ASP A 52 10.04 -13.13 21.22
CA ASP A 52 11.30 -12.59 21.75
C ASP A 52 11.77 -11.32 21.02
N GLY A 53 11.37 -11.15 19.75
CA GLY A 53 11.72 -9.99 18.94
C GLY A 53 10.75 -8.79 18.99
N TRP A 54 9.68 -8.92 19.77
CA TRP A 54 8.65 -7.88 19.86
C TRP A 54 9.15 -6.47 20.22
N PRO A 55 10.02 -6.26 21.22
CA PRO A 55 10.59 -4.96 21.54
C PRO A 55 11.43 -4.38 20.40
N GLU A 56 12.24 -5.19 19.74
CA GLU A 56 13.13 -4.75 18.64
C GLU A 56 12.34 -4.30 17.42
N HIS A 57 11.30 -5.04 17.04
CA HIS A 57 10.42 -4.65 15.94
C HIS A 57 9.64 -3.36 16.25
N LEU A 58 9.24 -3.12 17.49
CA LEU A 58 8.65 -1.84 17.91
C LEU A 58 9.56 -0.67 17.63
N TYR A 59 10.85 -0.81 17.92
CA TYR A 59 11.84 0.24 17.66
C TYR A 59 11.96 0.53 16.17
N TRP A 60 12.08 -0.49 15.33
CA TRP A 60 12.19 -0.34 13.90
C TRP A 60 11.01 0.42 13.30
N GLU A 61 9.79 0.02 13.61
CA GLU A 61 8.60 0.68 13.09
C GLU A 61 8.47 2.12 13.60
N THR A 62 8.84 2.37 14.86
CA THR A 62 8.90 3.72 15.42
C THR A 62 9.96 4.58 14.74
N GLN A 63 11.14 4.03 14.44
CA GLN A 63 12.19 4.70 13.66
C GLN A 63 11.73 5.03 12.24
N GLN A 64 10.81 4.26 11.67
CA GLN A 64 10.13 4.55 10.40
C GLN A 64 8.95 5.54 10.54
N GLY A 65 8.71 6.07 11.74
CA GLY A 65 7.59 6.97 12.02
C GLY A 65 6.23 6.27 12.16
N ARG A 66 6.18 4.94 12.27
CA ARG A 66 4.95 4.12 12.27
C ARG A 66 4.58 3.65 13.69
N TRP A 67 4.57 4.55 14.64
CA TRP A 67 4.37 4.26 16.06
C TRP A 67 3.04 3.54 16.39
N ALA A 68 1.98 3.72 15.58
CA ALA A 68 0.68 3.09 15.81
C ALA A 68 0.53 1.71 15.13
N LEU A 69 1.43 1.34 14.22
CA LEU A 69 1.32 0.08 13.46
C LEU A 69 1.29 -1.12 14.39
N ARG A 70 2.23 -1.20 15.31
CA ARG A 70 2.34 -2.31 16.27
C ARG A 70 1.18 -2.40 17.25
N LEU A 71 0.59 -1.26 17.63
CA LEU A 71 -0.58 -1.26 18.52
C LEU A 71 -1.77 -2.01 17.89
N VAL A 72 -1.93 -1.92 16.56
CA VAL A 72 -2.97 -2.66 15.83
C VAL A 72 -2.58 -4.13 15.67
N ASP A 73 -1.32 -4.40 15.38
CA ASP A 73 -0.82 -5.76 15.18
C ASP A 73 -0.87 -6.58 16.48
N MET A 74 -0.67 -5.97 17.63
CA MET A 74 -0.88 -6.61 18.95
C MET A 74 -2.27 -7.22 19.09
N LEU A 75 -3.28 -6.63 18.49
CA LEU A 75 -4.65 -7.15 18.56
C LEU A 75 -4.84 -8.49 17.85
N ARG A 76 -3.91 -8.88 16.98
CA ARG A 76 -3.93 -10.17 16.26
C ARG A 76 -3.33 -11.32 17.07
N GLY A 77 -2.78 -11.05 18.26
CA GLY A 77 -2.20 -12.08 19.13
C GLY A 77 -0.86 -12.64 18.65
N GLY A 78 -0.14 -11.90 17.81
CA GLY A 78 1.26 -12.17 17.47
C GLY A 78 1.53 -13.29 16.45
N ILE A 79 0.50 -13.89 15.88
CA ILE A 79 0.65 -14.88 14.80
C ILE A 79 0.26 -14.23 13.48
N ASN A 80 1.10 -14.38 12.47
CA ASN A 80 0.76 -13.96 11.12
C ASN A 80 -0.24 -14.95 10.50
N GLN A 81 -1.42 -14.43 10.17
CA GLN A 81 -2.53 -15.22 9.61
C GLN A 81 -2.94 -14.61 8.26
N PRO A 82 -2.27 -14.96 7.15
CA PRO A 82 -2.46 -14.30 5.86
C PRO A 82 -3.92 -14.24 5.40
N ALA A 83 -4.66 -15.34 5.52
CA ALA A 83 -6.07 -15.40 5.09
C ALA A 83 -6.97 -14.48 5.93
N LEU A 84 -6.84 -14.49 7.25
CA LEU A 84 -7.61 -13.61 8.13
C LEU A 84 -7.23 -12.13 7.91
N SER A 85 -5.94 -11.85 7.78
CA SER A 85 -5.44 -10.50 7.50
C SER A 85 -5.98 -9.98 6.16
N ALA A 86 -6.00 -10.79 5.11
CA ALA A 86 -6.57 -10.44 3.82
C ALA A 86 -8.07 -10.13 3.90
N LEU A 87 -8.85 -10.99 4.57
CA LEU A 87 -10.30 -10.77 4.73
C LEU A 87 -10.61 -9.48 5.50
N LEU A 88 -9.89 -9.21 6.58
CA LEU A 88 -10.05 -7.97 7.35
C LEU A 88 -9.61 -6.75 6.54
N MET A 89 -8.49 -6.83 5.84
CA MET A 89 -7.99 -5.79 4.95
C MET A 89 -9.02 -5.46 3.85
N LEU A 90 -9.50 -6.46 3.13
CA LEU A 90 -10.49 -6.28 2.06
C LEU A 90 -11.80 -5.71 2.59
N PHE A 91 -12.24 -6.13 3.78
CA PHE A 91 -13.42 -5.55 4.44
C PHE A 91 -13.21 -4.05 4.73
N LEU A 92 -12.05 -3.65 5.26
CA LEU A 92 -11.74 -2.24 5.55
C LEU A 92 -11.69 -1.39 4.28
N TYR A 93 -11.12 -1.89 3.18
CA TYR A 93 -11.14 -1.19 1.88
C TYR A 93 -12.54 -1.13 1.28
N ALA A 94 -13.33 -2.20 1.36
CA ALA A 94 -14.72 -2.21 0.91
C ALA A 94 -15.57 -1.19 1.70
N LEU A 95 -15.38 -1.12 3.02
CA LEU A 95 -16.03 -0.15 3.90
C LEU A 95 -15.62 1.28 3.53
N ALA A 96 -14.31 1.53 3.31
CA ALA A 96 -13.83 2.82 2.84
C ALA A 96 -14.44 3.21 1.48
N GLY A 97 -14.53 2.27 0.54
CA GLY A 97 -15.18 2.48 -0.77
C GLY A 97 -16.65 2.86 -0.64
N VAL A 98 -17.38 2.21 0.24
CA VAL A 98 -18.78 2.57 0.53
C VAL A 98 -18.89 3.95 1.18
N LEU A 99 -17.99 4.30 2.10
CA LEU A 99 -17.94 5.66 2.70
C LEU A 99 -17.63 6.72 1.66
N LEU A 100 -16.80 6.43 0.65
CA LEU A 100 -16.55 7.33 -0.46
C LEU A 100 -17.83 7.61 -1.28
N THR A 101 -18.73 6.61 -1.46
CA THR A 101 -20.02 6.86 -2.16
C THR A 101 -20.89 7.88 -1.42
N ASP A 102 -20.87 7.84 -0.08
CA ASP A 102 -21.61 8.81 0.73
C ASP A 102 -20.92 10.19 0.71
N LEU A 103 -19.59 10.24 0.83
CA LEU A 103 -18.81 11.49 0.76
C LEU A 103 -18.98 12.20 -0.58
N PHE A 104 -18.95 11.46 -1.66
CA PHE A 104 -19.17 11.98 -3.01
C PHE A 104 -20.65 12.24 -3.31
N ALA A 105 -21.58 11.91 -2.38
CA ALA A 105 -23.02 12.04 -2.54
C ALA A 105 -23.53 11.47 -3.88
N VAL A 106 -23.13 10.23 -4.15
CA VAL A 106 -23.44 9.51 -5.39
C VAL A 106 -24.94 9.20 -5.47
N ARG A 107 -25.53 9.41 -6.65
CA ARG A 107 -26.98 9.30 -6.90
C ARG A 107 -27.38 7.93 -7.43
N SER A 108 -26.68 7.47 -8.50
CA SER A 108 -27.05 6.24 -9.19
C SER A 108 -26.73 4.99 -8.37
N ARG A 109 -27.55 3.94 -8.57
CA ARG A 109 -27.28 2.63 -7.97
C ARG A 109 -25.97 2.05 -8.53
N VAL A 110 -25.71 2.24 -9.82
CA VAL A 110 -24.53 1.69 -10.50
C VAL A 110 -23.26 2.26 -9.90
N ALA A 111 -23.13 3.58 -9.74
CA ALA A 111 -21.95 4.20 -9.16
C ALA A 111 -21.69 3.74 -7.71
N LYS A 112 -22.75 3.45 -6.91
CA LYS A 112 -22.60 2.89 -5.56
C LYS A 112 -21.94 1.52 -5.51
N TYR A 113 -22.03 0.73 -6.58
CA TYR A 113 -21.30 -0.53 -6.69
C TYR A 113 -19.93 -0.36 -7.33
N LEU A 114 -19.81 0.47 -8.38
CA LEU A 114 -18.55 0.66 -9.09
C LEU A 114 -17.45 1.26 -8.22
N ILE A 115 -17.77 2.22 -7.37
CA ILE A 115 -16.79 2.90 -6.51
C ILE A 115 -16.09 1.93 -5.55
N PRO A 116 -16.78 1.16 -4.70
CA PRO A 116 -16.09 0.22 -3.83
C PRO A 116 -15.44 -0.94 -4.60
N LEU A 117 -16.00 -1.39 -5.73
CA LEU A 117 -15.40 -2.41 -6.58
C LEU A 117 -14.05 -1.97 -7.16
N THR A 118 -13.99 -0.77 -7.76
CA THR A 118 -12.75 -0.25 -8.35
C THR A 118 -11.67 0.00 -7.30
N LEU A 119 -12.04 0.32 -6.07
CA LEU A 119 -11.09 0.48 -4.97
C LEU A 119 -10.54 -0.85 -4.49
N VAL A 120 -11.40 -1.83 -4.17
CA VAL A 120 -10.99 -3.11 -3.60
C VAL A 120 -10.18 -3.95 -4.60
N CYS A 121 -10.53 -3.91 -5.88
CA CYS A 121 -9.83 -4.68 -6.92
C CYS A 121 -8.55 -3.99 -7.44
N ALA A 122 -8.24 -2.78 -6.99
CA ALA A 122 -7.07 -2.04 -7.49
C ALA A 122 -5.75 -2.77 -7.17
N PRO A 123 -4.77 -2.81 -8.09
CA PRO A 123 -3.52 -3.54 -7.91
C PRO A 123 -2.71 -3.13 -6.67
N TYR A 124 -2.84 -1.88 -6.21
CA TYR A 124 -2.17 -1.44 -4.98
C TYR A 124 -2.65 -2.21 -3.74
N VAL A 125 -3.91 -2.66 -3.71
CA VAL A 125 -4.45 -3.47 -2.61
C VAL A 125 -3.77 -4.84 -2.57
N ALA A 126 -3.47 -5.42 -3.74
CA ALA A 126 -2.73 -6.67 -3.84
C ALA A 126 -1.30 -6.54 -3.31
N GLU A 127 -0.60 -5.42 -3.59
CA GLU A 127 0.72 -5.21 -2.99
C GLU A 127 0.64 -5.04 -1.47
N VAL A 128 -0.34 -4.29 -0.96
CA VAL A 128 -0.58 -4.19 0.50
C VAL A 128 -0.85 -5.56 1.10
N GLU A 129 -1.59 -6.43 0.41
CA GLU A 129 -1.88 -7.79 0.86
C GLU A 129 -0.63 -8.64 1.07
N THR A 130 0.40 -8.49 0.21
CA THR A 130 1.66 -9.24 0.34
C THR A 130 2.44 -8.89 1.61
N TYR A 131 2.12 -7.79 2.27
CA TYR A 131 2.64 -7.40 3.59
C TYR A 131 1.75 -7.97 4.71
N HIS A 132 1.62 -9.28 4.79
CA HIS A 132 0.67 -9.99 5.67
C HIS A 132 0.64 -9.45 7.09
N TYR A 133 1.82 -9.16 7.65
CA TYR A 133 2.00 -8.74 9.03
C TYR A 133 1.44 -7.34 9.34
N CYS A 134 1.29 -6.47 8.33
CA CYS A 134 0.79 -5.10 8.51
C CYS A 134 -0.33 -4.69 7.54
N SER A 135 -0.82 -5.59 6.69
CA SER A 135 -1.85 -5.29 5.68
C SER A 135 -3.14 -4.73 6.29
N VAL A 136 -3.57 -5.27 7.44
CA VAL A 136 -4.73 -4.77 8.18
C VAL A 136 -4.51 -3.34 8.68
N SER A 137 -3.31 -3.07 9.22
CA SER A 137 -2.94 -1.74 9.71
C SER A 137 -2.91 -0.70 8.59
N TYR A 138 -2.43 -1.08 7.39
CA TYR A 138 -2.43 -0.20 6.23
C TYR A 138 -3.85 0.10 5.72
N ALA A 139 -4.72 -0.91 5.67
CA ALA A 139 -6.12 -0.72 5.31
C ALA A 139 -6.89 0.11 6.34
N LEU A 140 -6.63 -0.10 7.64
CA LEU A 140 -7.20 0.71 8.71
C LEU A 140 -6.73 2.16 8.63
N SER A 141 -5.44 2.38 8.36
CA SER A 141 -4.87 3.70 8.11
C SER A 141 -5.60 4.43 6.97
N PHE A 142 -5.84 3.74 5.85
CA PHE A 142 -6.61 4.29 4.73
C PHE A 142 -8.05 4.64 5.15
N LEU A 143 -8.74 3.76 5.83
CA LEU A 143 -10.09 4.01 6.35
C LEU A 143 -10.13 5.21 7.31
N LEU A 144 -9.16 5.31 8.22
CA LEU A 144 -9.07 6.44 9.15
C LEU A 144 -8.79 7.76 8.44
N ALA A 145 -8.00 7.77 7.36
CA ALA A 145 -7.81 8.96 6.53
C ALA A 145 -9.14 9.41 5.86
N VAL A 146 -9.94 8.46 5.36
CA VAL A 146 -11.29 8.75 4.83
C VAL A 146 -12.23 9.28 5.92
N LEU A 147 -12.22 8.68 7.11
CA LEU A 147 -13.03 9.13 8.26
C LEU A 147 -12.60 10.50 8.77
N ALA A 148 -11.30 10.81 8.75
CA ALA A 148 -10.78 12.12 9.09
C ALA A 148 -11.39 13.21 8.21
N VAL A 149 -11.34 13.02 6.89
CA VAL A 149 -11.93 13.96 5.94
C VAL A 149 -13.46 14.03 6.09
N ARG A 150 -14.12 12.89 6.30
CA ARG A 150 -15.57 12.85 6.57
C ARG A 150 -15.96 13.72 7.77
N SER A 151 -15.16 13.70 8.82
CA SER A 151 -15.41 14.50 10.03
C SER A 151 -15.30 16.02 9.76
N ALA A 152 -14.38 16.44 8.90
CA ALA A 152 -14.19 17.83 8.53
C ALA A 152 -15.36 18.37 7.69
N VAL A 153 -16.00 17.53 6.87
CA VAL A 153 -17.13 17.94 5.99
C VAL A 153 -18.51 17.80 6.61
N CYS A 154 -18.67 17.08 7.72
CA CYS A 154 -19.99 16.79 8.30
C CYS A 154 -20.73 18.05 8.84
N GLY A 155 -20.05 19.18 8.92
CA GLY A 155 -20.66 20.47 9.32
C GLY A 155 -20.94 20.63 10.81
N VAL A 156 -20.84 19.59 11.62
CA VAL A 156 -21.05 19.65 13.07
C VAL A 156 -19.86 20.30 13.75
N ARG A 157 -20.14 21.21 14.69
CA ARG A 157 -19.12 21.96 15.42
C ARG A 157 -18.19 21.00 16.18
N PHE A 158 -16.90 21.22 16.06
CA PHE A 158 -15.82 20.45 16.71
C PHE A 158 -15.67 18.97 16.30
N VAL A 159 -16.52 18.42 15.43
CA VAL A 159 -16.35 17.01 14.97
C VAL A 159 -15.06 16.84 14.16
N TRP A 160 -14.54 17.90 13.54
CA TRP A 160 -13.24 17.89 12.88
C TRP A 160 -12.07 17.52 13.82
N LEU A 161 -12.22 17.71 15.14
CA LEU A 161 -11.25 17.25 16.14
C LEU A 161 -11.15 15.72 16.19
N MET A 162 -12.24 14.99 15.99
CA MET A 162 -12.17 13.54 15.80
C MET A 162 -11.37 13.19 14.54
N GLY A 163 -11.50 14.00 13.49
CA GLY A 163 -10.68 13.84 12.28
C GLY A 163 -9.20 14.05 12.53
N THR A 164 -8.83 15.00 13.40
CA THR A 164 -7.46 15.19 13.86
C THR A 164 -6.89 13.90 14.45
N VAL A 165 -7.63 13.26 15.36
CA VAL A 165 -7.21 12.00 15.99
C VAL A 165 -7.14 10.88 14.94
N CYS A 166 -8.18 10.73 14.11
CA CYS A 166 -8.18 9.73 13.05
C CYS A 166 -6.98 9.88 12.11
N LEU A 167 -6.66 11.12 11.70
CA LEU A 167 -5.52 11.38 10.82
C LEU A 167 -4.18 11.09 11.52
N ALA A 168 -4.01 11.48 12.79
CA ALA A 168 -2.80 11.20 13.54
C ALA A 168 -2.52 9.70 13.65
N PHE A 169 -3.55 8.89 13.96
CA PHE A 169 -3.43 7.43 13.99
C PHE A 169 -3.21 6.83 12.58
N ALA A 170 -3.87 7.36 11.56
CA ALA A 170 -3.64 6.96 10.18
C ALA A 170 -2.16 7.12 9.80
N LEU A 171 -1.58 8.29 10.07
CA LEU A 171 -0.17 8.57 9.79
C LEU A 171 0.77 7.74 10.67
N GLY A 172 0.39 7.49 11.93
CA GLY A 172 1.12 6.63 12.85
C GLY A 172 1.16 5.16 12.42
N MET A 173 0.25 4.71 11.55
CA MET A 173 0.29 3.40 10.92
C MET A 173 0.96 3.45 9.55
N TYR A 174 0.58 4.43 8.69
CA TYR A 174 1.13 4.53 7.34
C TYR A 174 1.06 5.96 6.78
N GLN A 175 2.20 6.64 6.71
CA GLN A 175 2.28 8.06 6.34
C GLN A 175 1.80 8.36 4.91
N ALA A 176 1.87 7.39 3.98
CA ALA A 176 1.40 7.57 2.59
C ALA A 176 -0.09 7.97 2.52
N ASN A 177 -0.90 7.65 3.55
CA ASN A 177 -2.30 8.04 3.62
C ASN A 177 -2.54 9.53 3.91
N LEU A 178 -1.47 10.34 4.13
CA LEU A 178 -1.58 11.79 4.06
C LEU A 178 -2.07 12.23 2.66
N GLY A 179 -1.54 11.61 1.60
CA GLY A 179 -1.99 11.84 0.23
C GLY A 179 -3.47 11.47 0.01
N THR A 180 -3.92 10.38 0.63
CA THR A 180 -5.34 9.99 0.61
C THR A 180 -6.23 11.07 1.23
N ALA A 181 -5.87 11.60 2.40
CA ALA A 181 -6.62 12.66 3.06
C ALA A 181 -6.58 13.98 2.26
N ALA A 182 -5.40 14.40 1.80
CA ALA A 182 -5.22 15.65 1.07
C ALA A 182 -5.92 15.61 -0.31
N GLY A 183 -5.74 14.53 -1.08
CA GLY A 183 -6.41 14.33 -2.36
C GLY A 183 -7.92 14.32 -2.22
N LEU A 184 -8.46 13.61 -1.20
CA LEU A 184 -9.89 13.57 -0.93
C LEU A 184 -10.43 14.93 -0.53
N CYS A 185 -9.71 15.76 0.24
CA CYS A 185 -10.08 17.14 0.54
C CYS A 185 -10.23 17.96 -0.74
N VAL A 186 -9.28 17.90 -1.66
CA VAL A 186 -9.33 18.62 -2.95
C VAL A 186 -10.51 18.14 -3.80
N MET A 187 -10.75 16.83 -3.89
CA MET A 187 -11.88 16.24 -4.62
C MET A 187 -13.23 16.73 -4.08
N LEU A 188 -13.39 16.75 -2.75
CA LEU A 188 -14.63 17.19 -2.12
C LEU A 188 -14.85 18.71 -2.24
N LEU A 189 -13.78 19.51 -2.18
CA LEU A 189 -13.87 20.94 -2.45
C LEU A 189 -14.27 21.22 -3.90
N LEU A 190 -13.71 20.47 -4.85
CA LEU A 190 -14.10 20.57 -6.26
C LEU A 190 -15.59 20.26 -6.45
N LEU A 191 -16.09 19.17 -5.86
CA LEU A 191 -17.51 18.85 -5.90
C LEU A 191 -18.38 19.91 -5.19
N ALA A 192 -17.90 20.50 -4.09
CA ALA A 192 -18.62 21.56 -3.40
C ALA A 192 -18.74 22.82 -4.25
N VAL A 193 -17.64 23.26 -4.90
CA VAL A 193 -17.63 24.40 -5.83
C VAL A 193 -18.59 24.18 -7.01
N LEU A 194 -18.59 22.97 -7.58
CA LEU A 194 -19.45 22.64 -8.72
C LEU A 194 -20.93 22.53 -8.33
N ARG A 195 -21.25 22.01 -7.13
CA ARG A 195 -22.64 21.79 -6.67
C ARG A 195 -23.30 23.02 -6.07
N ARG A 196 -22.51 23.92 -5.51
CA ARG A 196 -23.00 25.08 -4.75
C ARG A 196 -22.29 26.38 -5.18
N PRO A 197 -22.42 26.76 -6.46
CA PRO A 197 -21.79 27.98 -6.95
C PRO A 197 -22.35 29.17 -6.16
N GLY A 198 -21.46 30.07 -5.73
CA GLY A 198 -21.83 31.25 -4.94
C GLY A 198 -21.86 31.05 -3.42
N GLU A 199 -21.87 29.82 -2.89
CA GLU A 199 -21.82 29.57 -1.44
C GLU A 199 -20.37 29.63 -0.89
N TRP A 200 -19.61 30.68 -1.27
CA TRP A 200 -18.17 30.79 -0.98
C TRP A 200 -17.85 30.76 0.51
N GLN A 201 -18.73 31.33 1.36
CA GLN A 201 -18.53 31.31 2.81
C GLN A 201 -18.60 29.87 3.36
N ALA A 202 -19.59 29.09 2.94
CA ALA A 202 -19.75 27.70 3.37
C ALA A 202 -18.61 26.80 2.86
N ILE A 203 -18.19 27.01 1.60
CA ILE A 203 -17.06 26.30 0.98
C ILE A 203 -15.76 26.68 1.71
N GLY A 204 -15.51 27.96 1.97
CA GLY A 204 -14.35 28.47 2.69
C GLY A 204 -14.27 27.92 4.12
N LEU A 205 -15.41 27.86 4.84
CA LEU A 205 -15.46 27.27 6.17
C LEU A 205 -15.15 25.76 6.15
N THR A 206 -15.62 25.06 5.13
CA THR A 206 -15.30 23.64 4.95
C THR A 206 -13.81 23.45 4.64
N ALA A 207 -13.25 24.25 3.75
CA ALA A 207 -11.82 24.26 3.46
C ALA A 207 -10.98 24.56 4.72
N LEU A 208 -11.39 25.55 5.52
CA LEU A 208 -10.71 25.87 6.78
C LEU A 208 -10.74 24.68 7.76
N ARG A 209 -11.88 24.00 7.91
CA ARG A 209 -11.96 22.79 8.76
C ARG A 209 -11.06 21.68 8.27
N MET A 210 -10.94 21.48 6.95
CA MET A 210 -10.03 20.50 6.35
C MET A 210 -8.57 20.87 6.65
N VAL A 211 -8.19 22.14 6.50
CA VAL A 211 -6.84 22.63 6.81
C VAL A 211 -6.53 22.48 8.30
N LEU A 212 -7.46 22.86 9.18
CA LEU A 212 -7.29 22.73 10.63
C LEU A 212 -7.16 21.25 11.03
N MET A 213 -8.02 20.38 10.51
CA MET A 213 -7.95 18.93 10.73
C MET A 213 -6.62 18.36 10.23
N GLY A 214 -6.19 18.71 9.02
CA GLY A 214 -4.93 18.25 8.44
C GLY A 214 -3.71 18.72 9.23
N GLY A 215 -3.61 20.02 9.50
CA GLY A 215 -2.50 20.62 10.25
C GLY A 215 -2.41 20.11 11.69
N SER A 216 -3.54 20.07 12.41
CA SER A 216 -3.56 19.55 13.78
C SER A 216 -3.35 18.02 13.83
N GLY A 217 -3.81 17.27 12.81
CA GLY A 217 -3.57 15.84 12.71
C GLY A 217 -2.09 15.50 12.52
N VAL A 218 -1.41 16.21 11.61
CA VAL A 218 0.05 16.09 11.44
C VAL A 218 0.81 16.52 12.69
N ALA A 219 0.40 17.62 13.34
CA ALA A 219 1.03 18.09 14.58
C ALA A 219 0.88 17.06 15.70
N LEU A 220 -0.30 16.48 15.88
CA LEU A 220 -0.56 15.43 16.87
C LEU A 220 0.25 14.16 16.56
N TYR A 221 0.30 13.74 15.28
CA TYR A 221 1.16 12.62 14.84
C TYR A 221 2.62 12.84 15.22
N MET A 222 3.17 14.02 14.92
CA MET A 222 4.57 14.36 15.22
C MET A 222 4.84 14.44 16.73
N LEU A 223 3.86 14.94 17.51
CA LEU A 223 3.98 14.98 18.97
C LEU A 223 4.07 13.57 19.56
N ILE A 224 3.17 12.68 19.13
CA ILE A 224 3.14 11.28 19.60
C ILE A 224 4.42 10.56 19.13
N LEU A 225 4.83 10.76 17.88
CA LEU A 225 6.08 10.17 17.37
C LEU A 225 7.30 10.57 18.21
N LYS A 226 7.44 11.86 18.53
CA LYS A 226 8.53 12.34 19.40
C LYS A 226 8.47 11.71 20.80
N LEU A 227 7.28 11.48 21.33
CA LEU A 227 7.11 10.79 22.60
C LEU A 227 7.61 9.34 22.54
N PHE A 228 7.22 8.60 21.49
CA PHE A 228 7.65 7.20 21.30
C PHE A 228 9.16 7.09 21.03
N LEU A 229 9.74 7.99 20.21
CA LEU A 229 11.19 8.02 19.98
C LEU A 229 11.97 8.25 21.29
N ARG A 230 11.47 9.14 22.16
CA ARG A 230 12.08 9.36 23.49
C ARG A 230 11.86 8.17 24.45
N LEU A 231 10.68 7.57 24.41
CA LEU A 231 10.35 6.44 25.27
C LEU A 231 11.25 5.22 24.99
N TYR A 232 11.59 5.02 23.73
CA TYR A 232 12.44 3.90 23.29
C TYR A 232 13.90 4.27 23.12
N ASP A 233 14.27 5.53 23.34
CA ASP A 233 15.64 6.06 23.15
C ASP A 233 16.21 5.78 21.76
N VAL A 234 15.40 6.00 20.72
CA VAL A 234 15.79 5.77 19.32
C VAL A 234 15.59 7.01 18.46
N GLY A 235 16.39 7.12 17.40
CA GLY A 235 16.28 8.16 16.38
C GLY A 235 15.44 7.75 15.17
N LEU A 236 15.08 8.72 14.31
CA LEU A 236 14.49 8.42 13.02
C LEU A 236 15.50 7.74 12.09
N SER A 237 15.03 6.76 11.34
CA SER A 237 15.83 6.07 10.33
C SER A 237 16.21 6.98 9.16
N GLY A 238 17.41 6.79 8.61
CA GLY A 238 17.83 7.43 7.35
C GLY A 238 17.21 6.80 6.09
N ILE A 239 16.53 5.68 6.23
CA ILE A 239 15.93 4.96 5.09
C ILE A 239 14.83 5.83 4.47
N ASN A 240 14.83 5.90 3.15
CA ASN A 240 13.91 6.73 2.36
C ASN A 240 13.88 8.22 2.78
N GLY A 241 14.92 8.71 3.45
CA GLY A 241 15.05 10.12 3.81
C GLY A 241 14.07 10.61 4.89
N ILE A 242 13.51 9.70 5.71
CA ILE A 242 12.53 10.07 6.75
C ILE A 242 13.12 11.05 7.77
N ASN A 243 14.40 10.91 8.11
CA ASN A 243 15.12 11.80 9.01
C ASN A 243 15.40 13.21 8.43
N THR A 244 15.26 13.39 7.11
CA THR A 244 15.54 14.66 6.42
C THR A 244 14.26 15.46 6.11
N VAL A 245 13.09 14.93 6.41
CA VAL A 245 11.82 15.63 6.23
C VAL A 245 11.75 16.87 7.10
N GLY A 246 11.50 18.02 6.49
CA GLY A 246 11.32 19.31 7.19
C GLY A 246 12.15 20.45 6.59
N MET A 247 13.39 20.67 7.03
CA MET A 247 14.18 21.84 6.59
C MET A 247 14.52 21.86 5.10
N GLY A 248 14.65 20.70 4.46
CA GLY A 248 14.90 20.56 3.01
C GLY A 248 13.66 20.72 2.13
N THR A 249 12.47 20.59 2.68
CA THR A 249 11.21 20.53 1.92
C THR A 249 10.95 21.80 1.11
N LEU A 250 11.11 22.98 1.70
CA LEU A 250 10.89 24.26 0.99
C LEU A 250 11.89 24.48 -0.15
N ARG A 251 13.17 24.13 0.07
CA ARG A 251 14.21 24.25 -0.96
C ARG A 251 13.95 23.30 -2.13
N ASN A 252 13.43 22.12 -1.86
CA ASN A 252 13.19 21.07 -2.84
C ASN A 252 11.75 21.07 -3.39
N LEU A 253 10.92 22.04 -2.99
CA LEU A 253 9.52 22.13 -3.40
C LEU A 253 9.29 22.02 -4.92
N PRO A 254 10.07 22.70 -5.80
CA PRO A 254 9.90 22.55 -7.25
C PRO A 254 10.14 21.12 -7.72
N LEU A 255 11.13 20.42 -7.15
CA LEU A 255 11.41 19.02 -7.46
C LEU A 255 10.29 18.12 -6.97
N GLY A 256 9.83 18.32 -5.72
CA GLY A 256 8.71 17.56 -5.15
C GLY A 256 7.41 17.72 -5.94
N LEU A 257 7.11 18.94 -6.39
CA LEU A 257 5.96 19.16 -7.28
C LEU A 257 6.15 18.43 -8.62
N LYS A 258 7.32 18.55 -9.25
CA LYS A 258 7.62 17.80 -10.49
C LYS A 258 7.41 16.32 -10.31
N ASN A 259 7.95 15.72 -9.24
CA ASN A 259 7.80 14.29 -8.95
C ASN A 259 6.31 13.93 -8.75
N ALA A 260 5.58 14.69 -7.95
CA ALA A 260 4.16 14.44 -7.69
C ALA A 260 3.30 14.41 -8.97
N TYR A 261 3.55 15.31 -9.91
CA TYR A 261 2.84 15.30 -11.21
C TYR A 261 3.31 14.16 -12.12
N PHE A 262 4.61 13.88 -12.12
CA PHE A 262 5.17 12.77 -12.90
C PHE A 262 4.63 11.42 -12.42
N ASP A 263 4.62 11.18 -11.11
CA ASP A 263 4.15 9.94 -10.51
C ASP A 263 2.64 9.77 -10.66
N PHE A 264 1.87 10.87 -10.60
CA PHE A 264 0.45 10.85 -10.97
C PHE A 264 0.24 10.37 -12.41
N TYR A 265 1.00 10.93 -13.35
CA TYR A 265 0.95 10.50 -14.75
C TYR A 265 1.43 9.05 -14.91
N ALA A 266 2.54 8.70 -14.30
CA ALA A 266 3.15 7.38 -14.38
C ALA A 266 2.24 6.28 -13.86
N TYR A 267 1.49 6.54 -12.78
CA TYR A 267 0.55 5.57 -12.22
C TYR A 267 -0.57 5.17 -13.18
N PHE A 268 -1.15 6.11 -13.92
CA PHE A 268 -2.30 5.84 -14.79
C PHE A 268 -1.93 5.50 -16.23
N PHE A 269 -0.88 6.11 -16.75
CA PHE A 269 -0.64 6.15 -18.21
C PHE A 269 0.67 5.49 -18.65
N THR A 270 1.40 4.88 -17.75
CA THR A 270 2.64 4.17 -18.08
C THR A 270 2.69 2.78 -17.47
N HIS A 271 3.73 2.02 -17.84
CA HIS A 271 4.10 0.77 -17.19
C HIS A 271 4.95 1.00 -15.91
N GLY A 272 5.00 2.23 -15.39
CA GLY A 272 5.86 2.62 -14.26
C GLY A 272 5.45 2.02 -12.92
N ILE A 273 4.70 2.78 -12.11
CA ILE A 273 4.39 2.41 -10.72
C ILE A 273 3.50 1.16 -10.63
N ALA A 274 2.43 1.09 -11.43
CA ALA A 274 1.46 -0.01 -11.40
C ALA A 274 1.68 -1.08 -12.48
N GLN A 275 2.63 -0.87 -13.40
CA GLN A 275 2.86 -1.72 -14.57
C GLN A 275 1.58 -2.02 -15.37
N ASN A 276 0.78 -0.99 -15.62
CA ASN A 276 -0.48 -1.11 -16.32
C ASN A 276 -0.29 -1.70 -17.72
N HIS A 277 -1.13 -2.66 -18.08
CA HIS A 277 -1.23 -3.12 -19.46
C HIS A 277 -1.97 -2.09 -20.34
N TYR A 278 -1.76 -2.14 -21.65
CA TYR A 278 -2.40 -1.21 -22.59
C TYR A 278 -3.91 -1.09 -22.43
N GLY A 279 -4.60 -2.20 -22.13
CA GLY A 279 -6.04 -2.19 -21.87
C GLY A 279 -6.44 -1.38 -20.62
N GLN A 280 -5.63 -1.42 -19.55
CA GLN A 280 -5.85 -0.61 -18.36
C GLN A 280 -5.59 0.87 -18.64
N ILE A 281 -4.50 1.18 -19.35
CA ILE A 281 -4.18 2.56 -19.79
C ILE A 281 -5.33 3.12 -20.62
N ALA A 282 -5.85 2.35 -21.58
CA ALA A 282 -7.01 2.75 -22.37
C ALA A 282 -8.26 2.95 -21.51
N GLY A 283 -8.51 2.05 -20.54
CA GLY A 283 -9.62 2.15 -19.60
C GLY A 283 -9.55 3.41 -18.75
N TYR A 284 -8.38 3.74 -18.20
CA TYR A 284 -8.15 4.99 -17.46
C TYR A 284 -8.38 6.21 -18.35
N LEU A 285 -7.77 6.22 -19.55
CA LEU A 285 -7.91 7.34 -20.48
C LEU A 285 -9.37 7.60 -20.85
N LEU A 286 -10.12 6.56 -21.23
CA LEU A 286 -11.52 6.68 -21.62
C LEU A 286 -12.40 7.14 -20.46
N LEU A 287 -12.18 6.61 -19.25
CA LEU A 287 -12.91 7.01 -18.06
C LEU A 287 -12.63 8.47 -17.70
N PHE A 288 -11.37 8.90 -17.74
CA PHE A 288 -10.99 10.28 -17.39
C PHE A 288 -11.42 11.29 -18.47
N VAL A 289 -11.38 10.91 -19.74
CA VAL A 289 -11.96 11.73 -20.81
C VAL A 289 -13.47 11.91 -20.59
N LEU A 290 -14.19 10.83 -20.28
CA LEU A 290 -15.63 10.92 -19.97
C LEU A 290 -15.90 11.81 -18.75
N ALA A 291 -15.11 11.68 -17.68
CA ALA A 291 -15.21 12.52 -16.49
C ALA A 291 -14.88 13.99 -16.78
N ALA A 292 -13.84 14.24 -17.62
CA ALA A 292 -13.48 15.59 -18.05
C ALA A 292 -14.58 16.24 -18.90
N LEU A 293 -15.19 15.50 -19.82
CA LEU A 293 -16.34 15.98 -20.62
C LEU A 293 -17.56 16.29 -19.72
N ALA A 294 -17.83 15.42 -18.73
CA ALA A 294 -18.89 15.64 -17.74
C ALA A 294 -18.61 16.90 -16.90
N GLY A 295 -17.38 17.07 -16.42
CA GLY A 295 -16.93 18.25 -15.66
C GLY A 295 -16.97 19.54 -16.48
N LEU A 296 -16.48 19.51 -17.73
CA LEU A 296 -16.53 20.66 -18.65
C LEU A 296 -17.97 21.10 -18.91
N ARG A 297 -18.84 20.12 -19.21
CA ARG A 297 -20.26 20.40 -19.35
C ARG A 297 -20.84 21.05 -18.08
N TRP A 298 -20.45 20.56 -16.92
CA TRP A 298 -20.89 21.14 -15.64
C TRP A 298 -20.49 22.62 -15.55
N LEU A 299 -19.22 22.95 -15.86
CA LEU A 299 -18.73 24.33 -15.90
C LEU A 299 -19.49 25.21 -16.89
N VAL A 300 -19.83 24.70 -18.07
CA VAL A 300 -20.63 25.44 -19.06
C VAL A 300 -22.03 25.74 -18.54
N VAL A 301 -22.68 24.80 -17.87
CA VAL A 301 -24.04 24.97 -17.32
C VAL A 301 -24.05 25.92 -16.14
N LEU A 302 -23.00 25.98 -15.34
CA LEU A 302 -22.90 26.82 -14.16
C LEU A 302 -22.96 28.35 -14.48
N HIS A 303 -22.40 28.76 -15.61
CA HIS A 303 -22.28 30.19 -16.02
C HIS A 303 -21.58 31.07 -14.96
N ASP A 304 -20.88 30.48 -13.99
CA ASP A 304 -20.14 31.19 -12.91
C ASP A 304 -18.64 31.12 -13.16
N ARG A 305 -18.04 32.24 -13.59
CA ARG A 305 -16.61 32.35 -13.89
C ARG A 305 -15.73 32.09 -12.67
N LYS A 306 -16.17 32.49 -11.48
CA LYS A 306 -15.40 32.27 -10.24
C LYS A 306 -15.38 30.80 -9.87
N ALA A 307 -16.52 30.10 -9.96
CA ALA A 307 -16.61 28.68 -9.74
C ALA A 307 -15.79 27.91 -10.78
N ALA A 308 -15.81 28.32 -12.04
CA ALA A 308 -14.99 27.72 -13.09
C ALA A 308 -13.49 27.89 -12.80
N ALA A 309 -13.03 29.09 -12.44
CA ALA A 309 -11.63 29.33 -12.09
C ALA A 309 -11.18 28.51 -10.88
N ALA A 310 -12.00 28.47 -9.81
CA ALA A 310 -11.71 27.67 -8.63
C ALA A 310 -11.65 26.16 -8.96
N ALA A 311 -12.54 25.66 -9.80
CA ALA A 311 -12.53 24.27 -10.24
C ALA A 311 -11.26 23.93 -11.01
N VAL A 312 -10.80 24.78 -11.94
CA VAL A 312 -9.54 24.60 -12.68
C VAL A 312 -8.36 24.55 -11.70
N VAL A 313 -8.29 25.45 -10.73
CA VAL A 313 -7.22 25.45 -9.72
C VAL A 313 -7.23 24.16 -8.90
N LEU A 314 -8.41 23.70 -8.46
CA LEU A 314 -8.53 22.47 -7.67
C LEU A 314 -8.15 21.21 -8.49
N VAL A 315 -8.53 21.16 -9.78
CA VAL A 315 -8.08 20.07 -10.68
C VAL A 315 -6.55 20.09 -10.84
N ALA A 316 -5.97 21.28 -11.02
CA ALA A 316 -4.53 21.44 -11.11
C ALA A 316 -3.82 21.03 -9.82
N LEU A 317 -4.37 21.29 -8.64
CA LEU A 317 -3.80 20.92 -7.36
C LEU A 317 -3.92 19.42 -7.02
N LEU A 318 -4.81 18.68 -7.69
CA LEU A 318 -5.11 17.28 -7.36
C LEU A 318 -3.88 16.36 -7.41
N PRO A 319 -3.00 16.39 -8.44
CA PRO A 319 -1.80 15.57 -8.45
C PRO A 319 -0.87 15.83 -7.27
N ALA A 320 -0.63 17.09 -6.94
CA ALA A 320 0.21 17.49 -5.82
C ALA A 320 -0.39 17.10 -4.46
N ALA A 321 -1.71 17.19 -4.30
CA ALA A 321 -2.40 16.78 -3.08
C ALA A 321 -2.42 15.26 -2.91
N ALA A 322 -2.68 14.51 -3.98
CA ALA A 322 -2.66 13.05 -3.96
C ALA A 322 -1.26 12.49 -3.67
N ASN A 323 -0.20 13.12 -4.20
CA ASN A 323 1.20 12.75 -3.99
C ASN A 323 1.91 13.74 -3.03
N VAL A 324 1.22 14.22 -2.00
CA VAL A 324 1.82 15.19 -1.06
C VAL A 324 3.07 14.63 -0.35
N THR A 325 3.18 13.32 -0.22
CA THR A 325 4.38 12.66 0.32
C THR A 325 5.62 12.93 -0.53
N ASP A 326 5.50 12.95 -1.86
CA ASP A 326 6.61 13.26 -2.78
C ASP A 326 6.98 14.73 -2.74
N VAL A 327 5.96 15.59 -2.51
CA VAL A 327 6.18 17.03 -2.31
C VAL A 327 6.99 17.28 -1.03
N ILE A 328 6.73 16.50 0.03
CA ILE A 328 7.39 16.64 1.34
C ILE A 328 8.75 15.92 1.37
N ASN A 329 8.85 14.76 0.73
CA ASN A 329 10.03 13.89 0.73
C ASN A 329 10.46 13.53 -0.69
N THR A 330 11.31 14.34 -1.28
CA THR A 330 11.81 14.18 -2.66
C THR A 330 12.80 13.02 -2.85
N GLY A 331 13.26 12.41 -1.77
CA GLY A 331 14.17 11.26 -1.79
C GLY A 331 13.46 9.90 -1.78
N ALA A 332 12.14 9.88 -1.58
CA ALA A 332 11.38 8.64 -1.59
C ALA A 332 11.02 8.23 -3.01
N THR A 333 11.07 6.91 -3.29
CA THR A 333 10.51 6.32 -4.52
C THR A 333 9.11 5.82 -4.20
N VAL A 334 8.13 6.22 -5.01
CA VAL A 334 6.73 5.77 -4.83
C VAL A 334 6.63 4.29 -5.19
N ALA A 335 6.35 3.47 -4.17
CA ALA A 335 5.98 2.08 -4.37
C ALA A 335 4.46 1.95 -4.59
N LEU A 336 4.03 0.88 -5.28
CA LEU A 336 2.61 0.67 -5.58
C LEU A 336 1.74 0.68 -4.31
N ARG A 337 2.21 0.11 -3.19
CA ARG A 337 1.51 0.15 -1.87
C ARG A 337 1.26 1.55 -1.31
N MET A 338 1.99 2.56 -1.81
CA MET A 338 1.80 3.96 -1.41
C MET A 338 0.71 4.66 -2.25
N ALA A 339 0.23 4.03 -3.33
CA ALA A 339 -0.64 4.63 -4.33
C ALA A 339 -2.14 4.63 -3.97
N GLY A 340 -2.50 4.43 -2.69
CA GLY A 340 -3.90 4.48 -2.25
C GLY A 340 -4.60 5.81 -2.58
N SER A 341 -3.87 6.93 -2.48
CA SER A 341 -4.33 8.26 -2.87
C SER A 341 -4.60 8.40 -4.37
N LEU A 342 -3.87 7.69 -5.21
CA LEU A 342 -4.08 7.67 -6.66
C LEU A 342 -5.26 6.75 -7.01
N ALA A 343 -5.41 5.64 -6.31
CA ALA A 343 -6.51 4.71 -6.55
C ALA A 343 -7.89 5.34 -6.32
N ILE A 344 -8.04 6.32 -5.42
CA ILE A 344 -9.32 7.04 -5.20
C ILE A 344 -9.70 7.99 -6.33
N VAL A 345 -8.79 8.30 -7.27
CA VAL A 345 -9.10 9.16 -8.44
C VAL A 345 -10.12 8.48 -9.36
N VAL A 346 -10.09 7.14 -9.49
CA VAL A 346 -11.09 6.39 -10.26
C VAL A 346 -12.49 6.49 -9.63
N PRO A 347 -12.70 6.19 -8.34
CA PRO A 347 -13.92 6.50 -7.60
C PRO A 347 -14.40 7.94 -7.79
N PHE A 348 -13.48 8.90 -7.75
CA PHE A 348 -13.82 10.31 -7.95
C PHE A 348 -14.31 10.62 -9.38
N ALA A 349 -13.63 10.08 -10.40
CA ALA A 349 -14.07 10.22 -11.80
C ALA A 349 -15.49 9.68 -12.01
N ILE A 350 -15.81 8.51 -11.43
CA ILE A 350 -17.17 7.94 -11.42
C ILE A 350 -18.16 8.91 -10.77
N ALA A 351 -17.78 9.49 -9.63
CA ALA A 351 -18.63 10.43 -8.90
C ALA A 351 -18.88 11.73 -9.68
N VAL A 352 -17.88 12.24 -10.43
CA VAL A 352 -18.05 13.42 -11.31
C VAL A 352 -19.04 13.11 -12.43
N ILE A 353 -18.92 11.95 -13.08
CA ILE A 353 -19.86 11.53 -14.15
C ILE A 353 -21.29 11.39 -13.60
N ASP A 354 -21.43 10.76 -12.44
CA ASP A 354 -22.74 10.56 -11.78
C ASP A 354 -23.39 11.88 -11.34
N ALA A 355 -22.60 12.86 -10.92
CA ALA A 355 -23.11 14.11 -10.35
C ALA A 355 -23.34 15.19 -11.42
N ALA A 356 -22.70 15.10 -12.59
CA ALA A 356 -22.78 16.12 -13.63
C ALA A 356 -24.20 16.31 -14.16
N PRO A 357 -24.62 17.56 -14.47
CA PRO A 357 -25.94 17.83 -15.05
C PRO A 357 -26.03 17.26 -16.47
N ALA A 358 -26.94 16.34 -16.67
CA ALA A 358 -27.20 15.76 -17.99
C ALA A 358 -28.18 16.61 -18.79
N LEU A 359 -28.11 16.53 -20.14
CA LEU A 359 -29.08 17.18 -21.03
C LEU A 359 -30.48 16.57 -20.89
N THR A 360 -30.52 15.26 -20.78
CA THR A 360 -31.73 14.45 -20.69
C THR A 360 -31.44 13.24 -19.82
N GLU A 361 -32.46 12.56 -19.30
CA GLU A 361 -32.30 11.27 -18.62
C GLU A 361 -31.65 10.21 -19.51
N ARG A 362 -31.91 10.25 -20.80
CA ARG A 362 -31.29 9.35 -21.77
C ARG A 362 -29.78 9.59 -21.88
N ALA A 363 -29.36 10.86 -21.91
CA ALA A 363 -27.93 11.22 -21.92
C ALA A 363 -27.22 10.80 -20.62
N PHE A 364 -27.88 10.95 -19.48
CA PHE A 364 -27.39 10.42 -18.20
C PHE A 364 -27.21 8.90 -18.24
N SER A 365 -28.24 8.19 -18.72
CA SER A 365 -28.19 6.72 -18.82
C SER A 365 -27.05 6.24 -19.75
N TRP A 366 -26.83 6.90 -20.88
CA TRP A 366 -25.70 6.60 -21.77
C TRP A 366 -24.35 6.93 -21.12
N GLY A 367 -24.22 8.05 -20.42
CA GLY A 367 -23.01 8.39 -19.68
C GLY A 367 -22.67 7.35 -18.63
N MET A 368 -23.66 6.88 -17.86
CA MET A 368 -23.46 5.82 -16.87
C MET A 368 -23.19 4.45 -17.50
N ALA A 369 -23.77 4.15 -18.67
CA ALA A 369 -23.48 2.91 -19.39
C ALA A 369 -22.03 2.88 -19.88
N LEU A 370 -21.52 3.99 -20.47
CA LEU A 370 -20.12 4.14 -20.87
C LEU A 370 -19.18 4.06 -19.66
N CYS A 371 -19.51 4.75 -18.57
CA CYS A 371 -18.76 4.68 -17.31
C CYS A 371 -18.65 3.23 -16.82
N THR A 372 -19.76 2.49 -16.86
CA THR A 372 -19.79 1.06 -16.47
C THR A 372 -18.91 0.21 -17.39
N ALA A 373 -18.98 0.43 -18.70
CA ALA A 373 -18.15 -0.29 -19.67
C ALA A 373 -16.64 -0.03 -19.43
N PHE A 374 -16.24 1.22 -19.21
CA PHE A 374 -14.85 1.56 -18.95
C PHE A 374 -14.37 1.02 -17.59
N CYS A 375 -15.21 1.08 -16.56
CA CYS A 375 -14.92 0.45 -15.27
C CYS A 375 -14.82 -1.09 -15.41
N ALA A 376 -15.64 -1.74 -16.23
CA ALA A 376 -15.52 -3.17 -16.50
C ALA A 376 -14.19 -3.55 -17.15
N VAL A 377 -13.70 -2.71 -18.10
CA VAL A 377 -12.36 -2.88 -18.70
C VAL A 377 -11.28 -2.76 -17.64
N LEU A 378 -11.37 -1.76 -16.74
CA LEU A 378 -10.42 -1.57 -15.64
C LEU A 378 -10.46 -2.74 -14.66
N LEU A 379 -11.64 -3.14 -14.19
CA LEU A 379 -11.81 -4.25 -13.24
C LEU A 379 -11.27 -5.57 -13.80
N ARG A 380 -11.54 -5.85 -15.10
CA ARG A 380 -10.92 -6.99 -15.78
C ARG A 380 -9.40 -6.86 -15.78
N GLY A 381 -8.88 -5.67 -16.12
CA GLY A 381 -7.45 -5.40 -16.14
C GLY A 381 -6.81 -5.63 -14.77
N PHE A 382 -7.42 -5.12 -13.71
CA PHE A 382 -6.96 -5.29 -12.33
C PHE A 382 -6.95 -6.79 -11.93
N ALA A 383 -8.05 -7.49 -12.18
CA ALA A 383 -8.14 -8.91 -11.86
C ALA A 383 -7.08 -9.74 -12.60
N VAL A 384 -6.87 -9.48 -13.90
CA VAL A 384 -5.82 -10.16 -14.68
C VAL A 384 -4.44 -9.84 -14.14
N GLN A 385 -4.14 -8.59 -13.84
CA GLN A 385 -2.84 -8.18 -13.31
C GLN A 385 -2.57 -8.82 -11.95
N VAL A 386 -3.48 -8.71 -11.00
CA VAL A 386 -3.34 -9.29 -9.66
C VAL A 386 -3.09 -10.81 -9.73
N ASN A 387 -3.83 -11.52 -10.59
CA ASN A 387 -3.65 -12.96 -10.72
C ASN A 387 -2.37 -13.35 -11.48
N ASN A 388 -1.92 -12.56 -12.46
CA ASN A 388 -0.63 -12.76 -13.11
C ASN A 388 0.52 -12.57 -12.10
N ASP A 389 0.47 -11.50 -11.31
CA ASP A 389 1.45 -11.23 -10.26
C ASP A 389 1.48 -12.36 -9.23
N ALA A 390 0.30 -12.79 -8.77
CA ALA A 390 0.17 -13.91 -7.84
C ALA A 390 0.73 -15.22 -8.42
N ALA A 391 0.48 -15.50 -9.70
CA ALA A 391 1.02 -16.69 -10.37
C ALA A 391 2.55 -16.67 -10.44
N VAL A 392 3.16 -15.51 -10.71
CA VAL A 392 4.61 -15.34 -10.70
C VAL A 392 5.16 -15.54 -9.29
N MET A 393 4.57 -14.90 -8.28
CA MET A 393 4.99 -15.06 -6.89
C MET A 393 4.87 -16.51 -6.41
N LEU A 394 3.77 -17.20 -6.75
CA LEU A 394 3.58 -18.61 -6.41
C LEU A 394 4.68 -19.48 -7.02
N LYS A 395 5.07 -19.20 -8.27
CA LYS A 395 6.16 -19.90 -8.92
C LYS A 395 7.51 -19.62 -8.25
N GLN A 396 7.77 -18.39 -7.87
CA GLN A 396 8.96 -18.00 -7.09
C GLN A 396 8.97 -18.71 -5.73
N LYS A 397 7.87 -18.67 -4.97
CA LYS A 397 7.73 -19.38 -3.70
C LYS A 397 8.05 -20.85 -3.85
N THR A 398 7.43 -21.54 -4.82
CA THR A 398 7.68 -22.96 -5.09
C THR A 398 9.17 -23.23 -5.39
N THR A 399 9.80 -22.37 -6.17
CA THR A 399 11.21 -22.52 -6.56
C THR A 399 12.14 -22.31 -5.37
N VAL A 400 11.90 -21.30 -4.56
CA VAL A 400 12.75 -20.97 -3.39
C VAL A 400 12.59 -22.02 -2.28
N VAL A 401 11.36 -22.47 -2.02
CA VAL A 401 11.12 -23.56 -1.03
C VAL A 401 11.78 -24.87 -1.46
N ASN A 402 11.71 -25.23 -2.74
CA ASN A 402 12.42 -26.39 -3.27
C ASN A 402 13.95 -26.24 -3.15
N LEU A 403 14.47 -25.02 -3.34
CA LEU A 403 15.88 -24.73 -3.11
C LEU A 403 16.22 -24.89 -1.63
N ALA A 404 15.45 -24.28 -0.73
CA ALA A 404 15.66 -24.38 0.71
C ALA A 404 15.72 -25.86 1.19
N ASN A 405 14.80 -26.71 0.71
CA ASN A 405 14.81 -28.13 1.02
C ASN A 405 16.12 -28.83 0.59
N ARG A 406 16.64 -28.53 -0.60
CA ARG A 406 17.91 -29.07 -1.08
C ARG A 406 19.11 -28.53 -0.31
N LEU A 407 19.06 -27.25 0.11
CA LEU A 407 20.12 -26.68 0.95
C LEU A 407 20.16 -27.37 2.32
N CYS A 408 19.00 -27.63 2.93
CA CYS A 408 18.91 -28.38 4.19
C CYS A 408 19.45 -29.81 4.02
N THR A 409 19.04 -30.55 2.98
CA THR A 409 19.58 -31.89 2.70
C THR A 409 21.11 -31.87 2.54
N ARG A 410 21.63 -30.87 1.81
CA ARG A 410 23.10 -30.75 1.59
C ARG A 410 23.84 -30.37 2.87
N LEU A 411 23.22 -29.63 3.79
CA LEU A 411 23.76 -29.37 5.12
C LEU A 411 23.81 -30.66 5.96
N GLU A 412 22.72 -31.43 5.98
CA GLU A 412 22.61 -32.67 6.73
C GLU A 412 23.62 -33.75 6.25
N GLU A 413 23.97 -33.77 4.97
CA GLU A 413 24.98 -34.64 4.38
C GLU A 413 26.42 -34.18 4.67
N ASN A 414 26.64 -32.97 5.15
CA ASN A 414 27.96 -32.42 5.40
C ASN A 414 28.54 -32.97 6.72
N ALA A 415 29.76 -33.48 6.68
CA ALA A 415 30.41 -34.11 7.83
C ALA A 415 30.67 -33.15 9.01
N ASP A 416 30.79 -31.86 8.73
CA ASP A 416 31.02 -30.82 9.75
C ASP A 416 29.71 -30.34 10.40
N TYR A 417 28.55 -30.65 9.80
CA TYR A 417 27.25 -30.27 10.35
C TYR A 417 26.79 -31.30 11.40
N GLN A 418 26.58 -30.82 12.60
CA GLN A 418 25.95 -31.58 13.68
C GLN A 418 24.67 -30.85 14.12
N ASN A 419 23.68 -31.61 14.56
CA ASN A 419 22.46 -31.05 15.07
C ASN A 419 22.76 -30.06 16.23
N GLY A 420 22.34 -28.83 16.08
CA GLY A 420 22.65 -27.73 17.02
C GLY A 420 23.89 -26.91 16.67
N ALA A 421 24.61 -27.22 15.59
CA ALA A 421 25.67 -26.35 15.10
C ALA A 421 25.11 -25.02 14.59
N GLU A 422 25.85 -23.94 14.81
CA GLU A 422 25.54 -22.65 14.18
C GLU A 422 25.72 -22.74 12.66
N VAL A 423 24.75 -22.22 11.93
CA VAL A 423 24.72 -22.24 10.46
C VAL A 423 24.55 -20.82 9.93
N VAL A 424 25.21 -20.50 8.84
CA VAL A 424 25.00 -19.28 8.06
C VAL A 424 24.70 -19.65 6.62
N ILE A 425 23.54 -19.23 6.11
CA ILE A 425 23.18 -19.36 4.69
C ILE A 425 23.19 -17.96 4.07
N LEU A 426 24.01 -17.75 3.04
CA LEU A 426 24.19 -16.44 2.40
C LEU A 426 24.02 -16.50 0.89
N GLY A 427 23.38 -15.49 0.37
CA GLY A 427 23.13 -15.25 -1.06
C GLY A 427 21.65 -15.37 -1.43
N GLU A 428 21.27 -14.65 -2.47
CA GLU A 428 19.94 -14.78 -3.04
C GLU A 428 19.85 -16.02 -3.94
N PRO A 429 18.68 -16.65 -4.05
CA PRO A 429 18.46 -17.74 -4.99
C PRO A 429 18.46 -17.21 -6.43
N LYS A 430 19.64 -16.89 -6.94
CA LYS A 430 19.81 -16.30 -8.28
C LYS A 430 20.16 -17.30 -9.37
N ARG A 431 20.07 -16.79 -10.58
CA ARG A 431 20.40 -17.26 -11.92
C ARG A 431 21.50 -18.31 -11.98
N GLY A 432 21.18 -19.41 -12.56
CA GLY A 432 22.10 -20.50 -12.86
C GLY A 432 21.81 -21.80 -12.13
N ALA A 433 21.41 -21.78 -10.86
CA ALA A 433 20.98 -22.96 -10.11
C ALA A 433 19.47 -23.25 -10.28
N TYR A 434 18.70 -22.18 -10.47
CA TYR A 434 17.26 -22.23 -10.73
C TYR A 434 16.85 -21.18 -11.75
N PRO A 435 15.88 -21.47 -12.63
CA PRO A 435 15.32 -20.47 -13.52
C PRO A 435 14.59 -19.43 -12.69
N GLU A 436 15.16 -18.23 -12.59
CA GLU A 436 14.54 -17.09 -11.91
C GLU A 436 13.29 -16.60 -12.59
N GLU A 437 13.18 -16.85 -13.87
CA GLU A 437 12.15 -16.24 -14.69
C GLU A 437 11.03 -17.23 -14.95
N SER A 438 9.90 -17.02 -14.26
CA SER A 438 8.65 -17.60 -14.73
C SER A 438 8.38 -17.11 -16.15
N PRO A 439 7.93 -17.98 -17.07
CA PRO A 439 7.44 -17.54 -18.39
C PRO A 439 6.31 -16.53 -18.31
N LEU A 440 5.68 -16.38 -17.14
CA LEU A 440 4.64 -15.38 -16.88
C LEU A 440 5.20 -14.01 -16.45
N LYS A 441 6.50 -13.90 -16.13
CA LYS A 441 7.11 -12.65 -15.66
C LYS A 441 6.86 -11.45 -16.59
N PRO A 442 6.90 -11.56 -17.93
CA PRO A 442 6.57 -10.46 -18.82
C PRO A 442 5.12 -9.99 -18.71
N MET A 443 4.24 -10.81 -18.12
CA MET A 443 2.82 -10.52 -17.94
C MET A 443 2.50 -10.05 -16.51
N ALA A 444 3.49 -10.07 -15.62
CA ALA A 444 3.35 -9.67 -14.24
C ALA A 444 3.40 -8.14 -14.10
N GLY A 445 2.79 -7.64 -13.05
CA GLY A 445 2.92 -6.27 -12.59
C GLY A 445 4.07 -6.09 -11.60
N LYS A 446 3.85 -5.35 -10.53
CA LYS A 446 4.87 -4.89 -9.58
C LYS A 446 4.74 -5.48 -8.17
N LEU A 447 4.23 -6.68 -8.00
CA LEU A 447 4.30 -7.32 -6.70
C LEU A 447 5.76 -7.64 -6.35
N ALA A 448 6.09 -7.46 -5.07
CA ALA A 448 7.42 -7.73 -4.55
C ALA A 448 7.81 -9.20 -4.72
N GLN A 449 9.11 -9.46 -4.86
CA GLN A 449 9.65 -10.81 -5.00
C GLN A 449 9.50 -11.59 -3.69
N PHE A 450 9.29 -12.89 -3.81
CA PHE A 450 9.32 -13.84 -2.71
C PHE A 450 10.74 -14.33 -2.47
N GLY A 451 11.14 -14.45 -1.21
CA GLY A 451 12.41 -15.07 -0.78
C GLY A 451 13.38 -14.09 -0.12
N PRO A 452 14.49 -14.61 0.43
CA PRO A 452 15.52 -13.78 1.04
C PRO A 452 16.18 -12.84 0.03
N LEU A 453 16.44 -11.60 0.45
CA LEU A 453 17.15 -10.59 -0.34
C LEU A 453 18.58 -10.41 0.16
N SER A 454 19.50 -10.00 -0.70
CA SER A 454 20.93 -9.85 -0.40
C SER A 454 21.41 -8.39 -0.37
N PHE A 455 20.63 -7.47 0.18
CA PHE A 455 21.10 -6.09 0.37
C PHE A 455 21.89 -5.89 1.68
N ASP A 456 21.72 -6.78 2.67
CA ASP A 456 22.47 -6.83 3.91
C ASP A 456 22.68 -8.29 4.33
N PRO A 457 23.92 -8.71 4.75
CA PRO A 457 24.20 -10.10 5.10
C PRO A 457 23.34 -10.64 6.23
N THR A 458 23.15 -9.86 7.30
CA THR A 458 22.36 -10.31 8.45
C THR A 458 20.89 -10.44 8.11
N PHE A 459 20.34 -9.49 7.37
CA PHE A 459 18.98 -9.57 6.86
C PHE A 459 18.78 -10.79 5.94
N ASN A 460 19.74 -11.09 5.08
CA ASN A 460 19.69 -12.23 4.18
C ASN A 460 19.75 -13.56 4.95
N ALA A 461 20.69 -13.71 5.88
CA ALA A 461 20.83 -14.92 6.71
C ALA A 461 19.54 -15.17 7.52
N HIS A 462 19.05 -14.15 8.21
CA HIS A 462 17.79 -14.23 8.96
C HIS A 462 16.61 -14.62 8.06
N GLY A 463 16.51 -14.04 6.86
CA GLY A 463 15.48 -14.42 5.89
C GLY A 463 15.53 -15.89 5.48
N TRP A 464 16.72 -16.50 5.40
CA TRP A 464 16.87 -17.95 5.17
C TRP A 464 16.42 -18.77 6.38
N TYR A 465 16.77 -18.37 7.62
CA TYR A 465 16.31 -19.08 8.82
C TYR A 465 14.81 -19.10 8.93
N VAL A 466 14.18 -17.93 8.76
CA VAL A 466 12.72 -17.80 8.84
C VAL A 466 12.03 -18.58 7.72
N LEU A 467 12.55 -18.52 6.48
CA LEU A 467 12.01 -19.29 5.37
C LEU A 467 12.05 -20.80 5.62
N VAL A 468 13.20 -21.30 6.10
CA VAL A 468 13.40 -22.74 6.40
C VAL A 468 12.48 -23.18 7.54
N TRP A 469 12.33 -22.34 8.57
CA TRP A 469 11.41 -22.60 9.66
C TRP A 469 9.94 -22.62 9.20
N ASP A 470 9.49 -21.57 8.51
CA ASP A 470 8.08 -21.41 8.15
C ASP A 470 7.59 -22.39 7.08
N GLU A 471 8.43 -22.70 6.10
CA GLU A 471 8.04 -23.50 4.94
C GLU A 471 8.43 -24.99 5.08
N LEU A 472 9.48 -25.31 5.84
CA LEU A 472 9.96 -26.68 5.99
C LEU A 472 9.81 -27.23 7.42
N GLY A 473 9.54 -26.39 8.41
CA GLY A 473 9.50 -26.79 9.83
C GLY A 473 10.86 -27.17 10.40
N VAL A 474 11.98 -26.78 9.76
CA VAL A 474 13.35 -27.09 10.19
C VAL A 474 13.92 -25.89 10.95
N GLN A 475 14.30 -26.11 12.19
CA GLN A 475 14.94 -25.08 13.00
C GLN A 475 16.47 -25.17 12.84
N LEU A 476 17.05 -24.15 12.24
CA LEU A 476 18.50 -23.96 12.20
C LEU A 476 18.94 -23.12 13.40
N ASN A 477 20.19 -23.28 13.83
CA ASN A 477 20.76 -22.48 14.90
C ASN A 477 21.36 -21.19 14.31
N GLU A 478 20.74 -20.07 14.61
CA GLU A 478 21.07 -18.75 14.05
C GLU A 478 22.33 -18.17 14.71
N CYS A 479 23.24 -17.61 13.90
CA CYS A 479 24.42 -16.93 14.39
C CYS A 479 24.12 -15.48 14.79
N ALA A 480 24.96 -14.93 15.67
CA ALA A 480 24.92 -13.51 15.99
C ALA A 480 25.27 -12.66 14.74
N ASP A 481 24.67 -11.47 14.65
CA ASP A 481 24.84 -10.53 13.52
C ASP A 481 26.32 -10.20 13.24
N GLU A 482 27.12 -10.03 14.28
CA GLU A 482 28.57 -9.76 14.17
C GLU A 482 29.30 -10.91 13.49
N THR A 483 28.95 -12.16 13.83
CA THR A 483 29.50 -13.36 13.22
C THR A 483 29.13 -13.45 11.75
N VAL A 484 27.85 -13.22 11.40
CA VAL A 484 27.37 -13.20 10.01
C VAL A 484 28.12 -12.15 9.19
N ARG A 485 28.32 -10.94 9.73
CA ARG A 485 29.08 -9.86 9.05
C ARG A 485 30.56 -10.23 8.89
N ALA A 486 31.17 -10.82 9.90
CA ALA A 486 32.57 -11.25 9.84
C ALA A 486 32.77 -12.32 8.75
N ILE A 487 31.91 -13.35 8.72
CA ILE A 487 31.94 -14.42 7.71
C ILE A 487 31.73 -13.84 6.31
N SER A 488 30.71 -13.02 6.10
CA SER A 488 30.39 -12.45 4.78
C SER A 488 31.52 -11.61 4.18
N ASN A 489 32.33 -10.96 5.03
CA ASN A 489 33.47 -10.15 4.62
C ASN A 489 34.79 -10.94 4.49
N SER A 490 34.84 -12.18 4.98
CA SER A 490 36.07 -12.98 4.99
C SER A 490 36.52 -13.38 3.59
N ASP A 491 37.84 -13.51 3.39
CA ASP A 491 38.38 -13.99 2.14
C ASP A 491 38.03 -15.49 1.91
N ALA A 492 37.86 -16.25 2.99
CA ALA A 492 37.40 -17.63 2.93
C ALA A 492 36.01 -17.72 2.28
N PHE A 493 35.04 -16.92 2.73
CA PHE A 493 33.71 -16.89 2.13
C PHE A 493 33.73 -16.43 0.67
N LYS A 494 34.51 -15.41 0.36
CA LYS A 494 34.62 -14.88 -1.01
C LYS A 494 35.18 -15.92 -1.98
N ALA A 495 36.13 -16.76 -1.52
CA ALA A 495 36.74 -17.82 -2.31
C ALA A 495 35.85 -19.06 -2.47
N MET A 496 34.80 -19.22 -1.64
CA MET A 496 33.89 -20.36 -1.76
C MET A 496 33.15 -20.35 -3.10
N PRO A 497 32.98 -21.51 -3.74
CA PRO A 497 32.10 -21.64 -4.89
C PRO A 497 30.63 -21.50 -4.48
N ASN A 498 29.80 -21.02 -5.41
CA ASN A 498 28.37 -20.92 -5.20
C ASN A 498 27.68 -22.29 -5.32
N TYR A 499 26.60 -22.50 -4.57
CA TYR A 499 25.73 -23.65 -4.74
C TYR A 499 25.28 -23.79 -6.23
N PRO A 500 25.27 -25.04 -6.81
CA PRO A 500 25.41 -26.35 -6.18
C PRO A 500 26.83 -26.94 -6.26
N ALA A 501 27.85 -26.17 -6.55
CA ALA A 501 29.20 -26.68 -6.72
C ALA A 501 29.74 -27.31 -5.42
N ASP A 502 30.64 -28.30 -5.56
CA ASP A 502 31.33 -28.90 -4.41
C ASP A 502 32.17 -27.82 -3.71
N GLY A 503 32.16 -27.82 -2.37
CA GLY A 503 32.81 -26.78 -1.57
C GLY A 503 31.97 -25.55 -1.30
N CYS A 504 30.68 -25.48 -1.73
CA CYS A 504 29.75 -24.42 -1.38
C CYS A 504 29.33 -24.43 0.11
N ILE A 505 29.69 -25.50 0.84
CA ILE A 505 29.58 -25.60 2.30
C ILE A 505 30.97 -25.75 2.86
N GLN A 506 31.33 -24.89 3.79
CA GLN A 506 32.62 -24.91 4.51
C GLN A 506 32.43 -24.44 5.94
N THR A 507 33.27 -24.91 6.85
CA THR A 507 33.31 -24.37 8.21
C THR A 507 34.27 -23.19 8.25
N ILE A 508 33.74 -22.00 8.54
CA ILE A 508 34.49 -20.74 8.69
C ILE A 508 34.37 -20.30 10.15
N ASP A 509 35.49 -20.14 10.84
CA ASP A 509 35.55 -19.73 12.24
C ASP A 509 34.65 -20.58 13.18
N GLY A 510 34.51 -21.86 12.90
CA GLY A 510 33.68 -22.80 13.67
C GLY A 510 32.21 -22.81 13.27
N VAL A 511 31.76 -21.98 12.31
CA VAL A 511 30.40 -21.91 11.84
C VAL A 511 30.24 -22.59 10.48
N VAL A 512 29.23 -23.45 10.34
CA VAL A 512 28.90 -24.09 9.07
C VAL A 512 28.29 -23.09 8.12
N THR A 513 29.01 -22.70 7.09
CA THR A 513 28.64 -21.66 6.15
C THR A 513 28.25 -22.23 4.80
N LEU A 514 27.07 -21.90 4.29
CA LEU A 514 26.58 -22.27 2.97
C LEU A 514 26.45 -21.03 2.07
N LYS A 515 27.16 -21.06 0.94
CA LYS A 515 27.12 -19.97 -0.05
C LYS A 515 26.15 -20.33 -1.18
N VAL A 516 24.99 -19.66 -1.20
CA VAL A 516 23.98 -19.83 -2.25
C VAL A 516 24.39 -19.09 -3.53
N ALA A 517 24.87 -17.88 -3.39
CA ALA A 517 25.35 -17.01 -4.47
C ALA A 517 26.32 -15.97 -3.93
N ASP A 518 27.02 -15.29 -4.85
CA ASP A 518 27.86 -14.16 -4.48
C ASP A 518 27.02 -13.05 -3.86
N PHE A 519 27.53 -12.49 -2.75
CA PHE A 519 26.93 -11.37 -2.10
C PHE A 519 27.35 -10.08 -2.85
N PRO A 520 26.42 -9.17 -3.20
CA PRO A 520 26.80 -7.89 -3.76
C PRO A 520 27.46 -7.05 -2.65
N PHE A 521 28.75 -6.81 -2.79
CA PHE A 521 29.52 -5.92 -1.92
C PHE A 521 29.53 -4.51 -2.48
#